data_e83debc58e1254351d22ad632705d1eb
#
_entry.id   e83debc58e1254351d22ad632705d1eb
#
_cell.length_a   1.000
_cell.length_b   1.000
_cell.length_c   1.000
_cell.angle_alpha   90.00
_cell.angle_beta   90.00
_cell.angle_gamma   90.00
#
_symmetry.space_group_name_H-M   'P 1'
#
loop_
_entity.id
_entity.type
_entity.pdbx_description
1 polymer ?
#
loop_
_entity_poly.entity_id
_entity_poly.type
_entity_poly.pdbx_seq_one_letter_code
_entity_poly.pdbx_strand_id
1 'polypeptide(L)'
;MISLTVPIYNERGSIEALFGKIHDVMQRYGQPWEIIFVNDGSHDGSDEILNTLAARHPQVKVVHFRRNFGQTAAMMAGFDFAQGEVIIPMDGDGQNDP
;
A
#
# COMPACT_ATOMS: atom_id res chain seq x y z
N MET A 1 -15.63 -2.47 6.61
CA MET A 1 -14.38 -1.73 6.38
C MET A 1 -13.77 -2.14 5.06
N ILE A 2 -13.23 -1.20 4.32
CA ILE A 2 -12.53 -1.47 3.08
C ILE A 2 -11.04 -1.57 3.34
N SER A 3 -10.40 -2.60 2.79
CA SER A 3 -8.95 -2.77 2.84
C SER A 3 -8.37 -2.60 1.44
N LEU A 4 -7.48 -1.63 1.30
CA LEU A 4 -6.75 -1.42 0.06
C LEU A 4 -5.40 -2.10 0.18
N THR A 5 -4.97 -2.84 -0.83
CA THR A 5 -3.67 -3.50 -0.80
C THR A 5 -2.84 -3.03 -1.98
N VAL A 6 -1.62 -2.61 -1.70
CA VAL A 6 -0.76 -1.97 -2.70
C VAL A 6 0.63 -2.59 -2.62
N PRO A 7 1.06 -3.34 -3.64
CA PRO A 7 2.43 -3.83 -3.69
C PRO A 7 3.37 -2.70 -4.13
N ILE A 8 4.50 -2.60 -3.47
CA ILE A 8 5.51 -1.60 -3.75
C ILE A 8 6.84 -2.29 -4.05
N TYR A 9 7.45 -1.94 -5.17
CA TYR A 9 8.81 -2.36 -5.48
C TYR A 9 9.54 -1.24 -6.18
N ASN A 10 10.52 -0.63 -5.48
CA ASN A 10 11.32 0.47 -6.01
C ASN A 10 10.48 1.59 -6.62
N GLU A 11 9.44 2.00 -5.90
CA GLU A 11 8.50 3.02 -6.34
C GLU A 11 8.58 4.28 -5.47
N ARG A 12 9.78 4.59 -4.98
CA ARG A 12 9.98 5.71 -4.05
C ARG A 12 9.34 7.01 -4.54
N GLY A 13 9.47 7.30 -5.83
CA GLY A 13 8.95 8.55 -6.39
C GLY A 13 7.43 8.62 -6.49
N SER A 14 6.73 7.51 -6.32
CA SER A 14 5.28 7.44 -6.52
C SER A 14 4.47 7.27 -5.24
N ILE A 15 5.12 6.85 -4.16
CA ILE A 15 4.40 6.40 -2.96
C ILE A 15 3.58 7.52 -2.34
N GLU A 16 4.20 8.67 -2.12
CA GLU A 16 3.51 9.78 -1.45
C GLU A 16 2.37 10.33 -2.28
N ALA A 17 2.59 10.45 -3.59
CA ALA A 17 1.54 10.92 -4.49
C ALA A 17 0.37 9.94 -4.55
N LEU A 18 0.67 8.65 -4.62
CA LEU A 18 -0.36 7.63 -4.63
C LEU A 18 -1.15 7.64 -3.33
N PHE A 19 -0.46 7.69 -2.20
CA PHE A 19 -1.13 7.73 -0.91
C PHE A 19 -2.02 8.98 -0.78
N GLY A 20 -1.54 10.13 -1.24
CA GLY A 20 -2.32 11.36 -1.21
C GLY A 20 -3.64 11.24 -1.96
N LYS A 21 -3.62 10.64 -3.14
CA LYS A 21 -4.83 10.43 -3.92
C LYS A 21 -5.79 9.49 -3.23
N ILE A 22 -5.27 8.39 -2.69
CA ILE A 22 -6.09 7.40 -1.98
C ILE A 22 -6.70 8.04 -0.74
N HIS A 23 -5.90 8.77 0.01
CA HIS A 23 -6.36 9.42 1.24
C HIS A 23 -7.52 10.38 0.95
N ASP A 24 -7.39 11.21 -0.10
CA ASP A 24 -8.45 12.12 -0.47
C ASP A 24 -9.76 11.39 -0.80
N VAL A 25 -9.67 10.35 -1.60
CA VAL A 25 -10.85 9.57 -1.99
C VAL A 25 -11.49 8.92 -0.77
N MET A 26 -10.69 8.32 0.10
CA MET A 26 -11.23 7.60 1.25
C MET A 26 -11.78 8.53 2.31
N GLN A 27 -11.24 9.74 2.45
CA GLN A 27 -11.81 10.74 3.34
C GLN A 27 -13.21 11.18 2.87
N ARG A 28 -13.41 11.30 1.57
CA ARG A 28 -14.73 11.62 1.03
C ARG A 28 -15.72 10.45 1.18
N TYR A 29 -15.20 9.23 1.10
CA TYR A 29 -15.98 8.03 1.32
C TYR A 29 -16.59 8.03 2.73
N GLY A 30 -15.84 8.49 3.72
CA GLY A 30 -16.34 8.73 5.07
C GLY A 30 -16.60 7.50 5.92
N GLN A 31 -16.20 6.31 5.45
CA GLN A 31 -16.37 5.07 6.19
C GLN A 31 -15.00 4.55 6.61
N PRO A 32 -14.93 3.63 7.60
CA PRO A 32 -13.65 3.06 8.01
C PRO A 32 -12.93 2.37 6.85
N TRP A 33 -11.61 2.55 6.81
CA TRP A 33 -10.77 1.97 5.76
C TRP A 33 -9.35 1.77 6.29
N GLU A 34 -8.61 0.91 5.62
CA GLU A 34 -7.19 0.71 5.86
C GLU A 34 -6.47 0.52 4.53
N ILE A 35 -5.17 0.75 4.53
CA ILE A 35 -4.33 0.47 3.38
C ILE A 35 -3.12 -0.33 3.83
N ILE A 36 -2.85 -1.43 3.14
CA ILE A 36 -1.71 -2.29 3.41
C ILE A 36 -0.74 -2.15 2.25
N PHE A 37 0.40 -1.50 2.51
CA PHE A 37 1.49 -1.47 1.55
C PHE A 37 2.36 -2.70 1.78
N VAL A 38 2.59 -3.47 0.75
CA VAL A 38 3.50 -4.61 0.82
C VAL A 38 4.77 -4.23 0.07
N ASN A 39 5.84 -3.98 0.82
CA ASN A 39 7.13 -3.62 0.26
C ASN A 39 7.85 -4.90 -0.16
N ASP A 40 7.93 -5.12 -1.45
CA ASP A 40 8.46 -6.36 -2.04
C ASP A 40 9.98 -6.27 -2.21
N GLY A 41 10.68 -5.96 -1.13
CA GLY A 41 12.13 -5.95 -1.12
C GLY A 41 12.76 -4.76 -1.82
N SER A 42 12.17 -3.57 -1.70
CA SER A 42 12.70 -2.36 -2.34
C SER A 42 14.09 -1.98 -1.83
N HIS A 43 14.90 -1.39 -2.71
CA HIS A 43 16.25 -0.95 -2.40
C HIS A 43 16.47 0.55 -2.61
N ASP A 44 15.42 1.31 -2.87
CA ASP A 44 15.51 2.73 -3.25
C ASP A 44 15.08 3.69 -2.15
N GLY A 45 14.89 3.20 -0.92
CA GLY A 45 14.40 4.02 0.18
C GLY A 45 12.89 4.03 0.33
N SER A 46 12.17 3.21 -0.44
CA SER A 46 10.71 3.08 -0.31
C SER A 46 10.30 2.69 1.10
N ASP A 47 11.10 1.85 1.77
CA ASP A 47 10.80 1.39 3.13
C ASP A 47 10.71 2.56 4.11
N GLU A 48 11.60 3.53 4.02
CA GLU A 48 11.56 4.69 4.92
C GLU A 48 10.31 5.52 4.71
N ILE A 49 9.93 5.74 3.46
CA ILE A 49 8.73 6.50 3.14
C ILE A 49 7.50 5.79 3.68
N LEU A 50 7.41 4.49 3.48
CA LEU A 50 6.29 3.70 3.97
C LEU A 50 6.20 3.72 5.49
N ASN A 51 7.33 3.58 6.16
CA ASN A 51 7.37 3.64 7.63
C ASN A 51 6.92 5.01 8.15
N THR A 52 7.31 6.08 7.46
CA THR A 52 6.87 7.43 7.83
C THR A 52 5.36 7.57 7.67
N LEU A 53 4.80 7.07 6.59
CA LEU A 53 3.35 7.11 6.40
C LEU A 53 2.62 6.33 7.49
N ALA A 54 3.12 5.15 7.83
CA ALA A 54 2.51 4.33 8.88
C ALA A 54 2.55 5.02 10.23
N ALA A 55 3.63 5.76 10.53
CA ALA A 55 3.77 6.49 11.77
C ALA A 55 2.79 7.67 11.87
N ARG A 56 2.43 8.26 10.74
CA ARG A 56 1.58 9.44 10.69
C ARG A 56 0.09 9.13 10.55
N HIS A 57 -0.22 7.97 9.96
CA HIS A 57 -1.61 7.64 9.60
C HIS A 57 -1.98 6.27 10.16
N PRO A 58 -2.92 6.20 11.11
CA PRO A 58 -3.31 4.92 11.72
C PRO A 58 -3.92 3.94 10.71
N GLN A 59 -4.41 4.43 9.58
CA GLN A 59 -4.97 3.56 8.55
C GLN A 59 -3.90 2.81 7.75
N VAL A 60 -2.63 3.25 7.83
CA VAL A 60 -1.56 2.70 7.01
C VAL A 60 -0.88 1.55 7.76
N LYS A 61 -0.80 0.40 7.09
CA LYS A 61 -0.05 -0.76 7.55
C LYS A 61 0.99 -1.11 6.51
N VAL A 62 2.14 -1.57 6.95
CA VAL A 62 3.23 -1.90 6.04
C VAL A 62 3.75 -3.29 6.35
N VAL A 63 3.90 -4.10 5.29
CA VAL A 63 4.56 -5.40 5.37
C VAL A 63 5.84 -5.29 4.56
N HIS A 64 6.98 -5.57 5.18
CA HIS A 64 8.28 -5.51 4.51
C HIS A 64 8.79 -6.92 4.23
N PHE A 65 9.00 -7.24 2.96
CA PHE A 65 9.69 -8.46 2.58
C PHE A 65 11.20 -8.23 2.64
N ARG A 66 11.94 -9.26 3.00
CA ARG A 66 13.40 -9.19 3.04
C ARG A 66 14.03 -9.04 1.67
N ARG A 67 13.35 -9.56 0.66
CA ARG A 67 13.84 -9.51 -0.72
C ARG A 67 12.64 -9.51 -1.66
N ASN A 68 12.89 -9.33 -2.93
CA ASN A 68 11.84 -9.37 -3.92
C ASN A 68 11.35 -10.81 -4.12
N PHE A 69 10.07 -11.04 -3.89
CA PHE A 69 9.42 -12.33 -4.09
C PHE A 69 8.44 -12.30 -5.26
N GLY A 70 8.19 -11.13 -5.81
CA GLY A 70 7.31 -10.99 -6.94
C GLY A 70 5.93 -10.46 -6.59
N GLN A 71 5.24 -9.98 -7.60
CA GLN A 71 3.97 -9.31 -7.45
C GLN A 71 2.89 -10.21 -6.85
N THR A 72 2.87 -11.47 -7.26
CA THR A 72 1.88 -12.42 -6.73
C THR A 72 2.05 -12.62 -5.23
N ALA A 73 3.30 -12.79 -4.77
CA ALA A 73 3.55 -12.96 -3.35
C ALA A 73 3.15 -11.71 -2.56
N ALA A 74 3.43 -10.52 -3.11
CA ALA A 74 3.05 -9.28 -2.48
C ALA A 74 1.53 -9.14 -2.38
N MET A 75 0.82 -9.50 -3.43
CA MET A 75 -0.63 -9.47 -3.45
C MET A 75 -1.22 -10.41 -2.39
N MET A 76 -0.69 -11.63 -2.30
CA MET A 76 -1.14 -12.62 -1.33
C MET A 76 -0.91 -12.13 0.10
N ALA A 77 0.25 -11.52 0.37
CA ALA A 77 0.54 -10.98 1.70
C ALA A 77 -0.44 -9.86 2.05
N GLY A 78 -0.77 -9.00 1.09
CA GLY A 78 -1.75 -7.94 1.31
C GLY A 78 -3.10 -8.52 1.72
N PHE A 79 -3.55 -9.56 1.05
CA PHE A 79 -4.81 -10.23 1.38
C PHE A 79 -4.76 -10.84 2.78
N ASP A 80 -3.64 -11.45 3.14
CA ASP A 80 -3.49 -12.09 4.46
C ASP A 80 -3.56 -11.08 5.60
N PHE A 81 -3.06 -9.87 5.40
CA PHE A 81 -3.06 -8.84 6.44
C PHE A 81 -4.30 -7.96 6.42
N ALA A 82 -5.11 -8.02 5.37
CA ALA A 82 -6.32 -7.20 5.28
C ALA A 82 -7.37 -7.67 6.29
N GLN A 83 -8.00 -6.73 6.96
CA GLN A 83 -9.02 -7.00 7.98
C GLN A 83 -10.42 -6.61 7.55
N GLY A 84 -10.56 -5.90 6.44
CA GLY A 84 -11.85 -5.46 5.94
C GLY A 84 -12.61 -6.56 5.23
N GLU A 85 -13.91 -6.38 5.13
CA GLU A 85 -14.77 -7.30 4.40
C GLU A 85 -14.59 -7.18 2.89
N VAL A 86 -14.20 -5.99 2.43
CA VAL A 86 -13.97 -5.73 1.02
C VAL A 86 -12.49 -5.43 0.84
N ILE A 87 -11.82 -6.15 -0.04
CA ILE A 87 -10.40 -5.98 -0.32
C ILE A 87 -10.26 -5.50 -1.75
N ILE A 88 -9.59 -4.35 -1.91
CA ILE A 88 -9.36 -3.76 -3.23
C ILE A 88 -7.87 -3.73 -3.50
N PRO A 89 -7.37 -4.61 -4.39
CA PRO A 89 -5.95 -4.56 -4.78
C PRO A 89 -5.72 -3.41 -5.75
N MET A 90 -4.56 -2.77 -5.64
CA MET A 90 -4.19 -1.64 -6.48
C MET A 90 -2.74 -1.79 -6.93
N ASP A 91 -2.42 -1.16 -8.05
CA ASP A 91 -1.03 -1.07 -8.51
C ASP A 91 -0.30 0.04 -7.76
N GLY A 92 0.94 -0.26 -7.35
CA GLY A 92 1.74 0.68 -6.60
C GLY A 92 2.60 1.59 -7.44
N ASP A 93 2.63 1.42 -8.75
CA ASP A 93 3.52 2.17 -9.62
C ASP A 93 2.93 3.49 -10.11
N GLY A 94 1.70 3.77 -9.80
CA GLY A 94 1.02 4.98 -10.22
C GLY A 94 0.73 5.04 -11.71
N GLN A 95 1.03 3.98 -12.43
CA GLN A 95 0.79 3.89 -13.84
C GLN A 95 -0.37 2.98 -14.11
N ASN A 96 -1.49 3.37 -13.65
CA ASN A 96 -2.68 2.62 -13.97
C ASN A 96 -3.02 2.84 -15.40
N ASP A 97 -2.55 1.97 -16.21
CA ASP A 97 -2.99 2.01 -17.56
C ASP A 97 -4.39 1.50 -17.65
N PRO A 98 -5.22 2.31 -18.08
CA PRO A 98 -6.52 1.85 -18.44
C PRO A 98 -6.42 0.89 -19.60
#